data_8aff038eec7d6351cc2b8eb581576625
#
_entry.id   8aff038eec7d6351cc2b8eb581576625
#
_cell.length_a   1.000
_cell.length_b   1.000
_cell.length_c   1.000
_cell.angle_alpha   90.00
_cell.angle_beta   90.00
_cell.angle_gamma   90.00
#
_symmetry.space_group_name_H-M   'P 1'
#
loop_
_entity.id
_entity.type
_entity.pdbx_description
1 polymer ?
#
loop_
_entity_poly.entity_id
_entity_poly.type
_entity_poly.pdbx_seq_one_letter_code
_entity_poly.pdbx_strand_id
1 'polypeptide(L)'
;MDELDSNIISMLQQDGRASNAGIARRAGVSEGTVRRRLKRLVDEEYIHVIAMLDPGKLGYRSEALIGVTVEPDKIDRAADDISRLDEVTWVAVTTGAFDIFAWAALPTAEDLGIFLRTKVGTIVGVRRTETFVNLTVKKRGFGSGA
;
A
#
# COMPACT_ATOMS: atom_id res chain seq x y z
N MET A 1 -10.85 10.64 18.05
CA MET A 1 -9.38 10.73 18.11
C MET A 1 -9.01 11.96 18.90
N ASP A 2 -8.20 11.83 19.95
CA ASP A 2 -7.74 12.93 20.81
C ASP A 2 -6.22 13.15 20.68
N GLU A 3 -5.67 14.09 21.44
CA GLU A 3 -4.23 14.44 21.41
C GLU A 3 -3.35 13.23 21.76
N LEU A 4 -3.76 12.42 22.75
CA LEU A 4 -3.01 11.22 23.12
C LEU A 4 -2.97 10.21 21.98
N ASP A 5 -4.09 10.01 21.26
CA ASP A 5 -4.16 9.12 20.10
C ASP A 5 -3.20 9.61 19.00
N SER A 6 -3.21 10.92 18.71
CA SER A 6 -2.30 11.52 17.72
C SER A 6 -0.83 11.34 18.10
N ASN A 7 -0.49 11.49 19.38
CA ASN A 7 0.85 11.27 19.89
C ASN A 7 1.29 9.81 19.75
N ILE A 8 0.41 8.85 20.08
CA ILE A 8 0.69 7.42 19.93
C ILE A 8 0.97 7.10 18.46
N ILE A 9 0.13 7.58 17.53
CA ILE A 9 0.29 7.39 16.09
C ILE A 9 1.63 7.95 15.61
N SER A 10 1.96 9.20 15.98
CA SER A 10 3.22 9.84 15.60
C SER A 10 4.45 9.05 16.06
N MET A 11 4.42 8.54 17.30
CA MET A 11 5.51 7.72 17.83
C MET A 11 5.68 6.41 17.07
N LEU A 12 4.57 5.76 16.68
CA LEU A 12 4.59 4.52 15.88
C LEU A 12 5.01 4.77 14.43
N GLN A 13 4.69 5.93 13.87
CA GLN A 13 5.17 6.31 12.54
C GLN A 13 6.69 6.53 12.52
N GLN A 14 7.27 7.01 13.62
CA GLN A 14 8.72 7.19 13.78
C GLN A 14 9.43 5.87 14.07
N ASP A 15 8.82 5.04 14.92
CA ASP A 15 9.35 3.73 15.31
C ASP A 15 8.20 2.72 15.48
N GLY A 16 7.93 1.94 14.45
CA GLY A 16 6.91 0.88 14.47
C GLY A 16 7.17 -0.25 15.48
N ARG A 17 8.34 -0.26 16.13
CA ARG A 17 8.70 -1.19 17.22
C ARG A 17 8.60 -0.57 18.60
N ALA A 18 8.15 0.69 18.72
CA ALA A 18 8.00 1.34 20.01
C ALA A 18 7.12 0.51 20.95
N SER A 19 7.65 0.17 22.14
CA SER A 19 6.89 -0.58 23.13
C SER A 19 5.83 0.29 23.80
N ASN A 20 4.73 -0.32 24.25
CA ASN A 20 3.69 0.39 24.99
C ASN A 20 4.28 1.14 26.22
N ALA A 21 5.24 0.53 26.92
CA ALA A 21 5.94 1.16 28.04
C ALA A 21 6.79 2.36 27.59
N GLY A 22 7.44 2.28 26.43
CA GLY A 22 8.21 3.37 25.83
C GLY A 22 7.32 4.55 25.44
N ILE A 23 6.20 4.28 24.78
CA ILE A 23 5.20 5.28 24.42
C ILE A 23 4.61 5.92 25.67
N ALA A 24 4.24 5.12 26.68
CA ALA A 24 3.66 5.59 27.95
C ALA A 24 4.56 6.60 28.67
N ARG A 25 5.87 6.29 28.77
CA ARG A 25 6.86 7.22 29.38
C ARG A 25 6.94 8.54 28.62
N ARG A 26 6.95 8.51 27.29
CA ARG A 26 7.03 9.73 26.46
C ARG A 26 5.74 10.55 26.49
N ALA A 27 4.60 9.89 26.58
CA ALA A 27 3.28 10.52 26.62
C ALA A 27 2.82 10.92 28.04
N GLY A 28 3.54 10.53 29.10
CA GLY A 28 3.19 10.86 30.49
C GLY A 28 1.95 10.13 31.00
N VAL A 29 1.66 8.93 30.50
CA VAL A 29 0.48 8.11 30.87
C VAL A 29 0.88 6.70 31.29
N SER A 30 -0.06 5.91 31.80
CA SER A 30 0.20 4.50 32.14
C SER A 30 0.31 3.62 30.88
N GLU A 31 1.09 2.53 30.96
CA GLU A 31 1.19 1.54 29.88
C GLU A 31 -0.18 0.92 29.54
N GLY A 32 -1.02 0.67 30.55
CA GLY A 32 -2.37 0.16 30.34
C GLY A 32 -3.25 1.12 29.54
N THR A 33 -3.05 2.43 29.71
CA THR A 33 -3.74 3.45 28.90
C THR A 33 -3.31 3.38 27.44
N VAL A 34 -2.00 3.30 27.16
CA VAL A 34 -1.46 3.17 25.81
C VAL A 34 -1.99 1.89 25.15
N ARG A 35 -1.92 0.75 25.85
CA ARG A 35 -2.39 -0.55 25.32
C ARG A 35 -3.86 -0.49 24.92
N ARG A 36 -4.73 0.09 25.75
CA ARG A 36 -6.15 0.23 25.46
C ARG A 36 -6.39 1.15 24.26
N ARG A 37 -5.68 2.28 24.19
CA ARG A 37 -5.80 3.26 23.10
C ARG A 37 -5.32 2.65 21.77
N LEU A 38 -4.14 2.04 21.78
CA LEU A 38 -3.58 1.39 20.60
C LEU A 38 -4.50 0.28 20.08
N LYS A 39 -5.03 -0.57 20.99
CA LYS A 39 -5.98 -1.60 20.61
C LYS A 39 -7.20 -0.99 19.90
N ARG A 40 -7.79 0.07 20.47
CA ARG A 40 -8.93 0.75 19.84
C ARG A 40 -8.57 1.33 18.46
N LEU A 41 -7.43 2.00 18.32
CA LEU A 41 -6.99 2.59 17.06
C LEU A 41 -6.82 1.53 15.95
N VAL A 42 -6.38 0.32 16.32
CA VAL A 42 -6.26 -0.81 15.38
C VAL A 42 -7.64 -1.43 15.10
N ASP A 43 -8.45 -1.70 16.12
CA ASP A 43 -9.76 -2.33 15.98
C ASP A 43 -10.75 -1.44 15.18
N GLU A 44 -10.64 -0.12 15.31
CA GLU A 44 -11.44 0.87 14.57
C GLU A 44 -10.78 1.31 13.24
N GLU A 45 -9.72 0.61 12.82
CA GLU A 45 -9.01 0.82 11.54
C GLU A 45 -8.43 2.23 11.33
N TYR A 46 -8.19 3.01 12.40
CA TYR A 46 -7.46 4.27 12.28
C TYR A 46 -6.00 4.07 11.88
N ILE A 47 -5.40 2.96 12.28
CA ILE A 47 -4.03 2.60 11.94
C ILE A 47 -3.91 1.11 11.63
N HIS A 48 -2.97 0.79 10.74
CA HIS A 48 -2.49 -0.57 10.49
C HIS A 48 -1.02 -0.66 10.82
N VAL A 49 -0.64 -1.65 11.63
CA VAL A 49 0.77 -1.94 11.92
C VAL A 49 1.23 -3.03 10.95
N ILE A 50 2.10 -2.66 10.02
CA ILE A 50 2.59 -3.54 8.96
C ILE A 50 4.11 -3.60 8.93
N ALA A 51 4.66 -4.71 8.46
CA ALA A 51 6.06 -4.79 8.05
C ALA A 51 6.18 -4.38 6.58
N MET A 52 7.00 -3.38 6.31
CA MET A 52 7.28 -2.94 4.94
C MET A 52 8.52 -3.66 4.41
N LEU A 53 8.34 -4.36 3.31
CA LEU A 53 9.42 -5.08 2.64
C LEU A 53 10.12 -4.17 1.62
N ASP A 54 11.41 -4.36 1.43
CA ASP A 54 12.15 -3.80 0.30
C ASP A 54 12.13 -4.84 -0.84
N PRO A 55 11.33 -4.63 -1.90
CA PRO A 55 11.21 -5.59 -2.98
C PRO A 55 12.55 -5.88 -3.65
N GLY A 56 13.43 -4.88 -3.80
CA GLY A 56 14.74 -5.06 -4.41
C GLY A 56 15.63 -6.03 -3.64
N LYS A 57 15.58 -6.01 -2.30
CA LYS A 57 16.31 -6.94 -1.44
C LYS A 57 15.75 -8.36 -1.46
N LEU A 58 14.49 -8.51 -1.85
CA LEU A 58 13.81 -9.80 -2.00
C LEU A 58 13.91 -10.36 -3.42
N GLY A 59 14.66 -9.71 -4.32
CA GLY A 59 14.87 -10.19 -5.67
C GLY A 59 13.86 -9.67 -6.69
N TYR A 60 12.93 -8.81 -6.31
CA TYR A 60 12.01 -8.12 -7.22
C TYR A 60 12.72 -6.92 -7.84
N ARG A 61 13.17 -7.09 -9.08
CA ARG A 61 14.00 -6.11 -9.78
C ARG A 61 13.22 -5.25 -10.77
N SER A 62 11.96 -5.57 -11.00
CA SER A 62 11.06 -4.84 -11.90
C SER A 62 9.84 -4.37 -11.15
N GLU A 63 9.78 -3.10 -10.88
CA GLU A 63 8.62 -2.44 -10.29
C GLU A 63 8.01 -1.48 -11.30
N ALA A 64 6.69 -1.46 -11.36
CA ALA A 64 6.00 -0.62 -12.32
C ALA A 64 4.70 -0.04 -11.75
N LEU A 65 4.39 1.17 -12.18
CA LEU A 65 3.05 1.73 -12.13
C LEU A 65 2.33 1.35 -13.42
N ILE A 66 1.15 0.77 -13.32
CA ILE A 66 0.36 0.30 -14.44
C ILE A 66 -0.93 1.12 -14.50
N GLY A 67 -1.08 1.92 -15.57
CA GLY A 67 -2.33 2.60 -15.88
C GLY A 67 -3.21 1.69 -16.72
N VAL A 68 -4.47 1.55 -16.35
CA VAL A 68 -5.44 0.66 -17.01
C VAL A 68 -6.66 1.46 -17.42
N THR A 69 -7.07 1.32 -18.70
CA THR A 69 -8.35 1.81 -19.17
C THR A 69 -9.33 0.63 -19.28
N VAL A 70 -10.53 0.85 -18.79
CA VAL A 70 -11.54 -0.18 -18.61
C VAL A 70 -12.88 0.28 -19.21
N GLU A 71 -13.73 -0.66 -19.56
CA GLU A 71 -15.13 -0.35 -19.89
C GLU A 71 -15.81 0.28 -18.67
N PRO A 72 -16.58 1.40 -18.83
CA PRO A 72 -17.08 2.19 -17.70
C PRO A 72 -17.92 1.40 -16.69
N ASP A 73 -18.68 0.43 -17.13
CA ASP A 73 -19.52 -0.43 -16.29
C ASP A 73 -18.77 -1.55 -15.57
N LYS A 74 -17.47 -1.68 -15.82
CA LYS A 74 -16.63 -2.77 -15.27
C LYS A 74 -15.44 -2.28 -14.43
N ILE A 75 -15.34 -0.97 -14.19
CA ILE A 75 -14.19 -0.38 -13.47
C ILE A 75 -14.02 -0.98 -12.08
N ASP A 76 -15.06 -1.00 -11.26
CA ASP A 76 -14.97 -1.50 -9.88
C ASP A 76 -14.59 -2.99 -9.87
N ARG A 77 -15.23 -3.79 -10.74
CA ARG A 77 -14.91 -5.22 -10.86
C ARG A 77 -13.47 -5.45 -11.30
N ALA A 78 -13.00 -4.71 -12.29
CA ALA A 78 -11.63 -4.85 -12.77
C ALA A 78 -10.61 -4.43 -11.69
N ALA A 79 -10.91 -3.36 -10.92
CA ALA A 79 -10.08 -2.95 -9.79
C ALA A 79 -10.01 -4.03 -8.70
N ASP A 80 -11.14 -4.65 -8.37
CA ASP A 80 -11.19 -5.77 -7.43
C ASP A 80 -10.38 -6.97 -7.94
N ASP A 81 -10.52 -7.33 -9.21
CA ASP A 81 -9.78 -8.44 -9.80
C ASP A 81 -8.27 -8.18 -9.83
N ILE A 82 -7.85 -6.94 -10.14
CA ILE A 82 -6.44 -6.52 -10.08
C ILE A 82 -5.91 -6.58 -8.64
N SER A 83 -6.71 -6.15 -7.67
CA SER A 83 -6.30 -6.10 -6.26
C SER A 83 -6.02 -7.49 -5.65
N ARG A 84 -6.53 -8.55 -6.25
CA ARG A 84 -6.32 -9.95 -5.82
C ARG A 84 -5.07 -10.59 -6.41
N LEU A 85 -4.37 -9.91 -7.30
CA LEU A 85 -3.13 -10.43 -7.89
C LEU A 85 -1.97 -10.28 -6.89
N ASP A 86 -1.27 -11.37 -6.62
CA ASP A 86 -0.18 -11.43 -5.63
C ASP A 86 0.97 -10.45 -5.94
N GLU A 87 1.20 -10.17 -7.22
CA GLU A 87 2.24 -9.26 -7.69
C GLU A 87 1.88 -7.79 -7.46
N VAL A 88 0.61 -7.50 -7.17
CA VAL A 88 0.08 -6.15 -7.00
C VAL A 88 0.07 -5.77 -5.52
N THR A 89 0.67 -4.64 -5.20
CA THR A 89 0.80 -4.15 -3.82
C THR A 89 -0.09 -2.94 -3.53
N TRP A 90 -0.64 -2.32 -4.56
CA TRP A 90 -1.51 -1.16 -4.42
C TRP A 90 -2.38 -0.99 -5.67
N VAL A 91 -3.64 -0.64 -5.48
CA VAL A 91 -4.61 -0.35 -6.54
C VAL A 91 -5.47 0.85 -6.15
N ALA A 92 -5.74 1.72 -7.09
CA ALA A 92 -6.71 2.80 -6.94
C ALA A 92 -7.52 3.00 -8.22
N VAL A 93 -8.81 3.29 -8.07
CA VAL A 93 -9.63 3.86 -9.11
C VAL A 93 -9.38 5.37 -9.14
N THR A 94 -9.19 5.92 -10.33
CA THR A 94 -8.75 7.31 -10.50
C THR A 94 -9.58 8.05 -11.55
N THR A 95 -9.43 9.36 -11.58
CA THR A 95 -9.90 10.21 -12.68
C THR A 95 -8.77 10.45 -13.66
N GLY A 96 -9.07 10.87 -14.89
CA GLY A 96 -8.08 11.25 -15.91
C GLY A 96 -7.95 10.23 -17.04
N ALA A 97 -6.73 10.10 -17.57
CA ALA A 97 -6.47 9.28 -18.76
C ALA A 97 -6.58 7.77 -18.52
N PHE A 98 -6.46 7.35 -17.27
CA PHE A 98 -6.61 5.95 -16.85
C PHE A 98 -7.70 5.85 -15.78
N ASP A 99 -8.45 4.76 -15.81
CA ASP A 99 -9.53 4.48 -14.84
C ASP A 99 -8.97 3.84 -13.57
N ILE A 100 -7.89 3.06 -13.70
CA ILE A 100 -7.24 2.37 -12.58
C ILE A 100 -5.73 2.56 -12.68
N PHE A 101 -5.09 2.78 -11.53
CA PHE A 101 -3.66 2.58 -11.36
C PHE A 101 -3.40 1.42 -10.41
N ALA A 102 -2.39 0.61 -10.76
CA ALA A 102 -1.88 -0.45 -9.91
C ALA A 102 -0.35 -0.37 -9.80
N TRP A 103 0.19 -0.70 -8.64
CA TRP A 103 1.62 -0.85 -8.43
C TRP A 103 1.95 -2.33 -8.31
N ALA A 104 2.85 -2.82 -9.17
CA ALA A 104 3.26 -4.21 -9.19
C ALA A 104 4.78 -4.33 -9.05
N ALA A 105 5.22 -5.43 -8.43
CA ALA A 105 6.63 -5.79 -8.30
C ALA A 105 6.85 -7.23 -8.77
N LEU A 106 7.79 -7.43 -9.69
CA LEU A 106 8.11 -8.72 -10.30
C LEU A 106 9.63 -8.98 -10.29
N PRO A 107 10.06 -10.25 -10.34
CA PRO A 107 11.48 -10.59 -10.31
C PRO A 107 12.26 -9.96 -11.46
N THR A 108 11.71 -10.00 -12.68
CA THR A 108 12.38 -9.53 -13.90
C THR A 108 11.44 -8.70 -14.79
N ALA A 109 12.00 -8.00 -15.77
CA ALA A 109 11.22 -7.31 -16.80
C ALA A 109 10.47 -8.29 -17.71
N GLU A 110 10.99 -9.51 -17.92
CA GLU A 110 10.31 -10.56 -18.66
C GLU A 110 9.06 -11.03 -17.92
N ASP A 111 9.18 -11.28 -16.60
CA ASP A 111 8.04 -11.64 -15.74
C ASP A 111 6.97 -10.54 -15.75
N LEU A 112 7.36 -9.27 -15.73
CA LEU A 112 6.45 -8.14 -15.87
C LEU A 112 5.70 -8.21 -17.20
N GLY A 113 6.38 -8.47 -18.31
CA GLY A 113 5.75 -8.62 -19.61
C GLY A 113 4.74 -9.78 -19.67
N ILE A 114 5.07 -10.93 -19.06
CA ILE A 114 4.17 -12.09 -18.96
C ILE A 114 2.96 -11.72 -18.10
N PHE A 115 3.18 -11.14 -16.92
CA PHE A 115 2.14 -10.69 -15.99
C PHE A 115 1.12 -9.76 -16.67
N LEU A 116 1.59 -8.75 -17.41
CA LEU A 116 0.73 -7.82 -18.12
C LEU A 116 -0.15 -8.52 -19.15
N ARG A 117 0.41 -9.45 -19.92
CA ARG A 117 -0.34 -10.16 -21.00
C ARG A 117 -1.29 -11.22 -20.46
N THR A 118 -0.87 -11.95 -19.42
CA THR A 118 -1.60 -13.15 -18.99
C THR A 118 -2.52 -12.91 -17.79
N LYS A 119 -2.25 -11.91 -16.98
CA LYS A 119 -3.05 -11.59 -15.79
C LYS A 119 -3.84 -10.30 -15.97
N VAL A 120 -3.18 -9.15 -16.13
CA VAL A 120 -3.88 -7.87 -16.22
C VAL A 120 -4.69 -7.74 -17.52
N GLY A 121 -4.08 -8.06 -18.64
CA GLY A 121 -4.70 -7.91 -19.96
C GLY A 121 -5.86 -8.86 -20.22
N THR A 122 -6.03 -9.91 -19.42
CA THR A 122 -7.13 -10.88 -19.53
C THR A 122 -8.31 -10.58 -18.62
N ILE A 123 -8.20 -9.56 -17.76
CA ILE A 123 -9.29 -9.14 -16.88
C ILE A 123 -10.45 -8.57 -17.73
N VAL A 124 -11.64 -9.01 -17.40
CA VAL A 124 -12.86 -8.62 -18.13
C VAL A 124 -13.06 -7.10 -18.05
N GLY A 125 -13.20 -6.47 -19.20
CA GLY A 125 -13.42 -5.03 -19.34
C GLY A 125 -12.14 -4.22 -19.54
N VAL A 126 -10.96 -4.79 -19.32
CA VAL A 126 -9.69 -4.10 -19.62
C VAL A 126 -9.55 -3.88 -21.12
N ARG A 127 -9.37 -2.63 -21.53
CA ARG A 127 -9.21 -2.22 -22.92
C ARG A 127 -7.75 -1.99 -23.28
N ARG A 128 -7.03 -1.31 -22.40
CA ARG A 128 -5.63 -0.93 -22.63
C ARG A 128 -4.89 -0.83 -21.31
N THR A 129 -3.62 -1.19 -21.34
CA THR A 129 -2.68 -0.92 -20.24
C THR A 129 -1.51 -0.08 -20.75
N GLU A 130 -1.01 0.80 -19.89
CA GLU A 130 0.23 1.51 -20.10
C GLU A 130 1.10 1.34 -18.86
N THR A 131 2.34 0.93 -19.06
CA THR A 131 3.23 0.54 -17.96
C THR A 131 4.38 1.50 -17.84
N PHE A 132 4.55 2.06 -16.65
CA PHE A 132 5.64 2.95 -16.28
C PHE A 132 6.60 2.18 -15.38
N VAL A 133 7.69 1.70 -15.96
CA VAL A 133 8.71 0.98 -15.19
C VAL A 133 9.48 1.97 -14.33
N ASN A 134 9.57 1.69 -13.03
CA ASN A 134 10.25 2.56 -12.10
C ASN A 134 11.77 2.43 -12.25
N LEU A 135 12.43 3.49 -12.67
CA LEU A 135 13.88 3.53 -12.75
C LEU A 135 14.52 3.70 -11.36
N THR A 136 13.87 4.48 -10.51
CA THR A 136 14.32 4.74 -9.14
C THR A 136 13.14 5.14 -8.27
N VAL A 137 12.99 4.49 -7.12
CA VAL A 137 12.04 4.89 -6.09
C VAL A 137 12.77 5.76 -5.06
N LYS A 138 12.42 7.04 -4.98
CA LYS A 138 13.08 8.01 -4.09
C LYS A 138 12.54 7.99 -2.66
N LYS A 139 11.28 7.58 -2.49
CA LYS A 139 10.63 7.47 -1.18
C LYS A 139 9.67 6.28 -1.20
N ARG A 140 9.78 5.42 -0.19
CA ARG A 140 8.80 4.38 0.11
C ARG A 140 8.19 4.70 1.47
N GLY A 141 6.89 4.67 1.56
CA GLY A 141 6.19 4.85 2.83
C GLY A 141 4.71 5.05 2.59
N PHE A 142 3.92 4.48 3.49
CA PHE A 142 2.53 4.83 3.66
C PHE A 142 2.46 5.76 4.86
N GLY A 143 2.07 6.99 4.64
CA GLY A 143 1.88 7.94 5.71
C GLY A 143 2.30 9.34 5.30
N SER A 144 1.56 10.32 5.78
CA SER A 144 1.93 11.71 5.74
C SER A 144 3.28 11.85 6.44
N GLY A 145 4.33 12.04 5.64
CA GLY A 145 5.56 12.54 6.23
C GLY A 145 5.25 13.85 6.94
N ALA A 146 5.41 13.85 8.24
CA ALA A 146 5.46 15.09 8.99
C ALA A 146 6.73 15.84 8.58
#